data_b44ff9d942e555bf6865ff91eeb81a79
#
_entry.id   b44ff9d942e555bf6865ff91eeb81a79
#
_cell.length_a   1.000
_cell.length_b   1.000
_cell.length_c   1.000
_cell.angle_alpha   90.00
_cell.angle_beta   90.00
_cell.angle_gamma   90.00
#
_symmetry.space_group_name_H-M   'P 1'
#
loop_
_entity.id
_entity.type
_entity.pdbx_description
1 polymer ?
#
loop_
_entity_poly.entity_id
_entity_poly.type
_entity_poly.pdbx_seq_one_letter_code
_entity_poly.pdbx_strand_id
1 'polypeptide(L)'
;YITSLYCLSMSERIVYVIQEVPGSKAGTPKINIIGAQKYGELKTLLPEFSQMIFSPGPLIFKLRKLLRNFRPEDYLLLTGDPAIIGVACSIVSNITNGKYNLLKWDKQERQYYPIAINLNEKGEVNE
;
A
#
# COMPACT_ATOMS: atom_id res chain seq x y z
N TYR A 1 7.71 29.00 -10.15
CA TYR A 1 8.40 28.82 -8.89
C TYR A 1 7.50 28.18 -7.84
N ILE A 2 6.40 28.83 -7.52
CA ILE A 2 5.40 28.25 -6.63
C ILE A 2 4.80 27.01 -7.28
N THR A 3 4.61 27.06 -8.60
CA THR A 3 4.13 25.94 -9.36
C THR A 3 5.05 24.73 -9.22
N SER A 4 6.36 24.97 -9.19
CA SER A 4 7.35 23.90 -9.03
C SER A 4 7.20 23.21 -7.68
N LEU A 5 7.02 23.97 -6.60
CA LEU A 5 6.80 23.42 -5.27
C LEU A 5 5.51 22.61 -5.22
N TYR A 6 4.47 23.12 -5.85
CA TYR A 6 3.20 22.45 -5.91
C TYR A 6 3.30 21.11 -6.66
N CYS A 7 4.02 21.09 -7.77
CA CYS A 7 4.24 19.88 -8.53
C CYS A 7 5.03 18.85 -7.73
N LEU A 8 6.05 19.29 -6.99
CA LEU A 8 6.83 18.40 -6.13
C LEU A 8 5.93 17.78 -5.06
N SER A 9 5.06 18.58 -4.45
CA SER A 9 4.13 18.07 -3.45
C SER A 9 3.22 17.00 -4.03
N MET A 10 2.72 17.17 -5.24
CA MET A 10 1.86 16.20 -5.89
C MET A 10 2.63 14.92 -6.29
N SER A 11 3.90 15.07 -6.69
CA SER A 11 4.72 13.93 -7.08
C SER A 11 5.30 13.19 -5.88
N GLU A 12 5.08 13.69 -4.66
CA GLU A 12 5.61 13.06 -3.46
C GLU A 12 4.73 11.96 -2.89
N ARG A 13 3.58 11.71 -3.51
CA ARG A 13 2.75 10.59 -3.08
C ARG A 13 3.48 9.29 -3.33
N ILE A 14 3.37 8.38 -2.36
CA ILE A 14 4.07 7.10 -2.43
C ILE A 14 3.06 5.97 -2.44
N VAL A 15 3.28 4.99 -3.32
CA VAL A 15 2.55 3.75 -3.34
C VAL A 15 3.43 2.71 -2.65
N TYR A 16 3.06 2.33 -1.44
CA TYR A 16 3.80 1.33 -0.69
C TYR A 16 3.34 -0.05 -1.14
N VAL A 17 4.20 -0.74 -1.87
CA VAL A 17 3.94 -2.12 -2.32
C VAL A 17 4.32 -3.03 -1.16
N ILE A 18 3.35 -3.67 -0.55
CA ILE A 18 3.57 -4.43 0.68
C ILE A 18 4.62 -5.50 0.48
N GLN A 19 4.48 -6.28 -0.58
CA GLN A 19 5.41 -7.37 -0.86
C GLN A 19 5.69 -7.43 -2.35
N GLU A 20 6.94 -7.74 -2.70
CA GLU A 20 7.33 -7.86 -4.09
C GLU A 20 6.48 -8.91 -4.80
N VAL A 21 5.98 -8.54 -5.99
CA VAL A 21 5.10 -9.42 -6.75
C VAL A 21 5.94 -10.43 -7.54
N PRO A 22 5.60 -11.73 -7.47
CA PRO A 22 6.31 -12.74 -8.26
C PRO A 22 6.28 -12.40 -9.74
N GLY A 23 7.44 -12.50 -10.38
CA GLY A 23 7.56 -12.19 -11.81
C GLY A 23 7.68 -10.71 -12.13
N SER A 24 7.75 -9.85 -11.13
CA SER A 24 7.91 -8.41 -11.35
C SER A 24 9.33 -8.02 -11.76
N LYS A 25 10.28 -8.94 -11.60
CA LYS A 25 11.65 -8.73 -12.03
C LYS A 25 11.77 -9.08 -13.52
N ALA A 26 12.99 -9.09 -14.03
CA ALA A 26 13.23 -9.40 -15.45
C ALA A 26 12.40 -10.58 -15.91
N GLY A 27 11.80 -10.48 -17.08
CA GLY A 27 10.98 -11.53 -17.64
C GLY A 27 9.54 -11.08 -17.82
N THR A 28 8.60 -12.00 -17.58
CA THR A 28 7.19 -11.75 -17.81
C THR A 28 6.46 -11.62 -16.47
N PRO A 29 6.22 -10.41 -15.98
CA PRO A 29 5.52 -10.24 -14.73
C PRO A 29 4.06 -10.72 -14.84
N LYS A 30 3.59 -11.40 -13.79
CA LYS A 30 2.20 -11.87 -13.74
C LYS A 30 1.24 -10.72 -13.51
N ILE A 31 1.68 -9.72 -12.77
CA ILE A 31 0.90 -8.52 -12.49
C ILE A 31 1.75 -7.32 -12.87
N ASN A 32 1.18 -6.43 -13.66
CA ASN A 32 1.87 -5.24 -14.08
C ASN A 32 1.75 -4.16 -13.01
N ILE A 33 2.70 -4.16 -12.05
CA ILE A 33 2.69 -3.15 -10.98
C ILE A 33 3.07 -1.76 -11.49
N ILE A 34 3.66 -1.67 -12.68
CA ILE A 34 4.02 -0.38 -13.25
C ILE A 34 2.78 0.49 -13.43
N GLY A 35 1.63 -0.12 -13.71
CA GLY A 35 0.39 0.63 -13.83
C GLY A 35 -0.02 1.37 -12.56
N ALA A 36 0.54 1.01 -11.42
CA ALA A 36 0.25 1.70 -10.17
C ALA A 36 1.02 3.02 -10.04
N GLN A 37 2.01 3.27 -10.91
CA GLN A 37 2.83 4.49 -10.84
C GLN A 37 2.01 5.77 -11.05
N LYS A 38 0.87 5.67 -11.68
CA LYS A 38 0.01 6.85 -11.86
C LYS A 38 -0.52 7.40 -10.53
N TYR A 39 -0.44 6.60 -9.48
CA TYR A 39 -0.89 7.03 -8.15
C TYR A 39 0.25 7.55 -7.28
N GLY A 40 1.50 7.29 -7.66
CA GLY A 40 2.64 7.75 -6.91
C GLY A 40 3.87 6.93 -7.18
N GLU A 41 4.98 7.28 -6.53
CA GLU A 41 6.23 6.53 -6.64
C GLU A 41 6.09 5.19 -5.92
N LEU A 42 6.52 4.12 -6.59
CA LEU A 42 6.44 2.78 -6.02
C LEU A 42 7.59 2.55 -5.03
N LYS A 43 7.25 2.05 -3.85
CA LYS A 43 8.24 1.69 -2.84
C LYS A 43 7.88 0.32 -2.29
N THR A 44 8.67 -0.70 -2.62
CA THR A 44 8.43 -2.05 -2.16
C THR A 44 8.98 -2.25 -0.75
N LEU A 45 8.21 -2.88 0.12
CA LEU A 45 8.58 -3.06 1.51
C LEU A 45 9.28 -4.37 1.78
N LEU A 46 8.73 -5.49 1.31
CA LEU A 46 9.25 -6.81 1.62
C LEU A 46 9.53 -7.63 0.36
N PRO A 47 10.52 -8.55 0.42
CA PRO A 47 10.77 -9.45 -0.70
C PRO A 47 9.62 -10.43 -0.91
N GLU A 48 9.55 -11.02 -2.11
CA GLU A 48 8.40 -11.80 -2.56
C GLU A 48 8.10 -13.05 -1.74
N PHE A 49 9.08 -13.63 -1.08
CA PHE A 49 8.88 -14.87 -0.33
C PHE A 49 8.79 -14.66 1.18
N SER A 50 8.62 -13.40 1.62
CA SER A 50 8.40 -13.14 3.03
C SER A 50 7.08 -13.74 3.50
N GLN A 51 7.09 -14.41 4.64
CA GLN A 51 5.90 -15.01 5.22
C GLN A 51 5.90 -14.80 6.73
N MET A 52 4.69 -14.67 7.28
CA MET A 52 4.50 -14.56 8.72
C MET A 52 4.04 -15.91 9.22
N ILE A 53 4.98 -16.80 9.58
CA ILE A 53 4.67 -18.19 9.90
C ILE A 53 4.55 -18.43 11.40
N PHE A 54 5.65 -18.24 12.16
CA PHE A 54 5.67 -18.61 13.57
C PHE A 54 5.82 -17.45 14.53
N SER A 55 6.69 -16.50 14.23
CA SER A 55 6.98 -15.38 15.12
C SER A 55 6.74 -14.08 14.39
N PRO A 56 5.57 -13.46 14.57
CA PRO A 56 5.26 -12.23 13.85
C PRO A 56 6.06 -11.02 14.35
N GLY A 57 6.59 -11.07 15.58
CA GLY A 57 7.25 -9.92 16.18
C GLY A 57 8.29 -9.22 15.34
N PRO A 58 9.32 -9.94 14.84
CA PRO A 58 10.36 -9.30 14.02
C PRO A 58 9.82 -8.67 12.74
N LEU A 59 8.84 -9.31 12.11
CA LEU A 59 8.25 -8.79 10.89
C LEU A 59 7.39 -7.55 11.16
N ILE A 60 6.64 -7.57 12.25
CA ILE A 60 5.87 -6.40 12.68
C ILE A 60 6.79 -5.22 12.93
N PHE A 61 7.89 -5.46 13.65
CA PHE A 61 8.87 -4.41 13.93
C PHE A 61 9.43 -3.81 12.64
N LYS A 62 9.78 -4.67 11.69
CA LYS A 62 10.30 -4.25 10.41
C LYS A 62 9.26 -3.43 9.63
N LEU A 63 8.01 -3.89 9.60
CA LEU A 63 6.94 -3.17 8.91
C LEU A 63 6.66 -1.81 9.55
N ARG A 64 6.66 -1.73 10.88
CA ARG A 64 6.47 -0.45 11.56
C ARG A 64 7.56 0.54 11.15
N LYS A 65 8.79 0.06 11.05
CA LYS A 65 9.92 0.88 10.67
C LYS A 65 9.80 1.37 9.23
N LEU A 66 9.40 0.48 8.32
CA LEU A 66 9.27 0.79 6.91
C LEU A 66 8.07 1.71 6.61
N LEU A 67 7.01 1.62 7.42
CA LEU A 67 5.79 2.38 7.21
C LEU A 67 5.68 3.63 8.09
N ARG A 68 6.68 3.90 8.90
CA ARG A 68 6.59 5.00 9.89
C ARG A 68 6.28 6.37 9.28
N ASN A 69 6.63 6.59 8.03
CA ASN A 69 6.41 7.85 7.34
C ASN A 69 5.20 7.82 6.42
N PHE A 70 4.37 6.80 6.54
CA PHE A 70 3.15 6.70 5.75
C PHE A 70 2.20 7.86 6.09
N ARG A 71 1.65 8.48 5.05
CA ARG A 71 0.76 9.63 5.20
C ARG A 71 -0.64 9.27 4.68
N PRO A 72 -1.70 9.97 5.15
CA PRO A 72 -3.05 9.72 4.68
C PRO A 72 -3.23 9.82 3.15
N GLU A 73 -2.42 10.60 2.48
CA GLU A 73 -2.49 10.76 1.02
C GLU A 73 -1.73 9.68 0.25
N ASP A 74 -0.92 8.87 0.94
CA ASP A 74 -0.20 7.78 0.29
C ASP A 74 -1.13 6.59 0.06
N TYR A 75 -0.64 5.62 -0.70
CA TYR A 75 -1.40 4.42 -1.03
C TYR A 75 -0.69 3.18 -0.51
N LEU A 76 -1.47 2.20 -0.10
CA LEU A 76 -0.97 0.89 0.29
C LEU A 76 -1.46 -0.12 -0.74
N LEU A 77 -0.53 -0.66 -1.54
CA LEU A 77 -0.85 -1.64 -2.58
C LEU A 77 -0.84 -3.03 -1.97
N LEU A 78 -1.98 -3.69 -2.05
CA LEU A 78 -2.22 -4.97 -1.38
C LEU A 78 -1.65 -6.11 -2.21
N THR A 79 -0.43 -6.52 -1.88
CA THR A 79 0.25 -7.63 -2.55
C THR A 79 0.88 -8.56 -1.52
N GLY A 80 0.89 -9.84 -1.84
CA GLY A 80 1.62 -10.82 -1.05
C GLY A 80 0.79 -11.62 -0.06
N ASP A 81 1.43 -12.03 1.03
CA ASP A 81 0.82 -12.85 2.06
C ASP A 81 -0.33 -12.12 2.75
N PRO A 82 -1.54 -12.71 2.80
CA PRO A 82 -2.67 -12.06 3.46
C PRO A 82 -2.41 -11.66 4.91
N ALA A 83 -1.63 -12.44 5.65
CA ALA A 83 -1.30 -12.10 7.04
C ALA A 83 -0.45 -10.83 7.09
N ILE A 84 0.49 -10.69 6.18
CA ILE A 84 1.34 -9.51 6.10
C ILE A 84 0.50 -8.29 5.71
N ILE A 85 -0.39 -8.47 4.74
CA ILE A 85 -1.32 -7.41 4.32
C ILE A 85 -2.15 -6.92 5.50
N GLY A 86 -2.70 -7.84 6.29
CA GLY A 86 -3.50 -7.49 7.45
C GLY A 86 -2.72 -6.68 8.47
N VAL A 87 -1.48 -7.08 8.76
CA VAL A 87 -0.64 -6.35 9.71
C VAL A 87 -0.27 -4.98 9.16
N ALA A 88 0.07 -4.89 7.88
CA ALA A 88 0.41 -3.61 7.26
C ALA A 88 -0.77 -2.64 7.33
N CYS A 89 -1.97 -3.10 7.04
CA CYS A 89 -3.17 -2.28 7.14
C CYS A 89 -3.40 -1.80 8.57
N SER A 90 -3.19 -2.67 9.55
CA SER A 90 -3.35 -2.31 10.96
C SER A 90 -2.35 -1.23 11.37
N ILE A 91 -1.10 -1.36 10.94
CA ILE A 91 -0.06 -0.37 11.25
C ILE A 91 -0.41 0.97 10.63
N VAL A 92 -0.78 0.97 9.35
CA VAL A 92 -1.14 2.19 8.64
C VAL A 92 -2.35 2.86 9.27
N SER A 93 -3.35 2.06 9.65
CA SER A 93 -4.54 2.58 10.33
C SER A 93 -4.18 3.28 11.64
N ASN A 94 -3.26 2.68 12.39
CA ASN A 94 -2.81 3.27 13.65
C ASN A 94 -2.08 4.59 13.43
N ILE A 95 -1.23 4.66 12.41
CA ILE A 95 -0.46 5.87 12.11
C ILE A 95 -1.37 7.02 11.64
N THR A 96 -2.39 6.70 10.85
CA THR A 96 -3.23 7.71 10.18
C THR A 96 -4.57 7.93 10.87
N ASN A 97 -4.77 7.38 12.05
CA ASN A 97 -6.05 7.46 12.77
C ASN A 97 -7.22 6.93 11.94
N GLY A 98 -6.96 5.86 11.21
CA GLY A 98 -7.99 5.18 10.44
C GLY A 98 -8.33 5.79 9.09
N LYS A 99 -7.52 6.73 8.61
CA LYS A 99 -7.74 7.36 7.31
C LYS A 99 -6.56 7.08 6.39
N TYR A 100 -6.78 6.24 5.39
CA TYR A 100 -5.72 5.89 4.45
C TYR A 100 -6.30 5.36 3.16
N ASN A 101 -5.47 5.26 2.13
CA ASN A 101 -5.90 4.77 0.84
C ASN A 101 -5.29 3.41 0.55
N LEU A 102 -6.12 2.50 0.07
CA LEU A 102 -5.69 1.22 -0.46
C LEU A 102 -5.66 1.28 -1.97
N LEU A 103 -4.82 0.47 -2.56
CA LEU A 103 -4.78 0.30 -4.00
C LEU A 103 -4.95 -1.17 -4.30
N LYS A 104 -5.91 -1.51 -5.15
CA LYS A 104 -6.26 -2.89 -5.42
C LYS A 104 -6.27 -3.17 -6.92
N TRP A 105 -5.79 -4.34 -7.29
CA TRP A 105 -5.84 -4.80 -8.68
C TRP A 105 -7.18 -5.42 -8.99
N ASP A 106 -7.81 -4.95 -10.06
CA ASP A 106 -9.06 -5.53 -10.56
C ASP A 106 -8.74 -6.46 -11.72
N LYS A 107 -8.97 -7.74 -11.51
CA LYS A 107 -8.65 -8.77 -12.50
C LYS A 107 -9.50 -8.65 -13.77
N GLN A 108 -10.76 -8.24 -13.64
CA GLN A 108 -11.67 -8.14 -14.77
C GLN A 108 -11.32 -6.95 -15.65
N GLU A 109 -11.12 -5.80 -15.05
CA GLU A 109 -10.81 -4.57 -15.78
C GLU A 109 -9.33 -4.41 -16.05
N ARG A 110 -8.48 -5.24 -15.44
CA ARG A 110 -7.03 -5.22 -15.59
C ARG A 110 -6.44 -3.86 -15.29
N GLN A 111 -6.88 -3.30 -14.20
CA GLN A 111 -6.38 -2.00 -13.76
C GLN A 111 -6.42 -1.89 -12.25
N TYR A 112 -5.64 -0.96 -11.73
CA TYR A 112 -5.68 -0.64 -10.31
C TYR A 112 -6.78 0.37 -10.05
N TYR A 113 -7.41 0.26 -8.89
CA TYR A 113 -8.33 1.28 -8.44
C TYR A 113 -8.11 1.57 -6.97
N PRO A 114 -8.30 2.85 -6.57
CA PRO A 114 -8.09 3.25 -5.19
C PRO A 114 -9.34 3.05 -4.36
N ILE A 115 -9.12 2.75 -3.08
CA ILE A 115 -10.20 2.63 -2.10
C ILE A 115 -9.83 3.53 -0.94
N ALA A 116 -10.63 4.55 -0.68
CA ALA A 116 -10.42 5.43 0.46
C ALA A 116 -11.05 4.82 1.70
N ILE A 117 -10.24 4.63 2.73
CA ILE A 117 -10.68 4.05 3.99
C ILE A 117 -10.77 5.15 5.04
N ASN A 118 -11.89 5.17 5.74
CA ASN A 118 -12.06 6.03 6.90
C ASN A 118 -12.82 5.24 7.98
N LEU A 119 -12.07 4.71 8.92
CA LEU A 119 -12.64 3.86 9.96
C LEU A 119 -13.44 4.65 10.99
N ASN A 120 -13.35 5.96 10.96
CA ASN A 120 -14.13 6.81 11.87
C ASN A 120 -15.48 7.20 11.28
N GLU A 121 -15.72 6.87 10.03
CA GLU A 121 -16.96 7.18 9.36
C GLU A 121 -18.08 6.29 9.91
N LYS A 122 -19.16 6.92 10.34
CA LYS A 122 -20.32 6.19 10.79
C LYS A 122 -21.21 5.94 9.60
N GLY A 123 -21.19 4.70 9.10
CA GLY A 123 -22.07 4.33 8.02
C GLY A 123 -23.53 4.42 8.47
N GLU A 124 -24.40 4.73 7.53
CA GLU A 124 -25.84 4.66 7.81
C GLU A 124 -26.24 3.20 7.80
N VAL A 125 -26.59 2.70 8.97
CA VAL A 125 -27.07 1.34 9.10
C VAL A 125 -28.56 1.39 9.33
N ASN A 126 -29.31 1.03 8.33
CA ASN A 126 -30.76 0.92 8.45
C ASN A 126 -31.10 -0.49 8.90
N GLU A 127 -31.16 -0.66 10.18
CA GLU A 127 -31.53 -1.96 10.75
C GLU A 127 -32.90 -1.88 11.42
#